data_6d7e969b709132a26046ad399837cc67
#
_entry.id   6d7e969b709132a26046ad399837cc67
#
_cell.length_a   1.000
_cell.length_b   1.000
_cell.length_c   1.000
_cell.angle_alpha   90.00
_cell.angle_beta   90.00
_cell.angle_gamma   90.00
#
_symmetry.space_group_name_H-M   'P 1'
#
loop_
_entity.id
_entity.type
_entity.pdbx_description
1 polymer ?
#
loop_
_entity_poly.entity_id
_entity_poly.type
_entity_poly.pdbx_seq_one_letter_code
_entity_poly.pdbx_strand_id
1 'polypeptide(L)'
;DDGFTVVKRRNKNKRFDNYRIYTISLNKDLPQYKNYNLPSYNKNIINKFLSVTYGKDYTGDINNIDNINHIKNIAKKQFYLITADGGFDEGNDFNHKEQLHYQLILNEIITAITLQKSNGHFILKMFDILTETSVHLLYMLFLCYKDVYIYKPKTSRPTNSEKYVICKNFEIDDVRRHFILSELQKLSETVYHSKSNFISFRLIKTIPDIF
;
A
#
# COMPACT_ATOMS: atom_id res chain seq x y z
N ASP A 1 -25.00 -7.37 -18.18
CA ASP A 1 -24.70 -8.56 -17.34
C ASP A 1 -23.51 -8.23 -16.47
N ASP A 2 -23.80 -7.69 -15.28
CA ASP A 2 -22.80 -7.28 -14.30
C ASP A 2 -22.26 -8.54 -13.61
N GLY A 3 -21.19 -9.12 -14.13
CA GLY A 3 -20.58 -10.36 -13.68
C GLY A 3 -20.14 -10.45 -12.20
N PHE A 4 -20.97 -9.96 -11.29
CA PHE A 4 -20.82 -10.15 -9.85
C PHE A 4 -21.55 -11.42 -9.43
N THR A 5 -20.82 -12.51 -9.30
CA THR A 5 -21.34 -13.71 -8.65
C THR A 5 -21.50 -13.43 -7.16
N VAL A 6 -22.73 -13.30 -6.70
CA VAL A 6 -23.04 -13.23 -5.27
C VAL A 6 -22.58 -14.54 -4.62
N VAL A 7 -21.51 -14.47 -3.83
CA VAL A 7 -21.04 -15.60 -3.03
C VAL A 7 -22.13 -15.92 -2.01
N LYS A 8 -22.92 -16.97 -2.25
CA LYS A 8 -23.89 -17.48 -1.29
C LYS A 8 -23.19 -17.79 0.02
N ARG A 9 -23.71 -17.23 1.14
CA ARG A 9 -23.27 -17.55 2.50
C ARG A 9 -23.24 -19.06 2.69
N ARG A 10 -22.07 -19.66 2.67
CA ARG A 10 -21.87 -21.05 3.10
C ARG A 10 -21.80 -21.08 4.62
N ASN A 11 -22.69 -21.85 5.21
CA ASN A 11 -22.75 -22.35 6.60
C ASN A 11 -22.11 -21.53 7.71
N LYS A 12 -22.97 -21.09 8.65
CA LYS A 12 -22.69 -20.31 9.87
C LYS A 12 -21.71 -20.92 10.88
N ASN A 13 -21.09 -22.07 10.62
CA ASN A 13 -20.31 -22.84 11.62
C ASN A 13 -18.87 -23.18 11.20
N LYS A 14 -18.29 -22.55 10.16
CA LYS A 14 -16.84 -22.62 9.99
C LYS A 14 -16.21 -21.48 10.80
N ARG A 15 -15.63 -21.84 11.94
CA ARG A 15 -14.83 -20.97 12.79
C ARG A 15 -13.77 -20.26 11.96
N PHE A 16 -13.74 -18.93 12.08
CA PHE A 16 -12.70 -18.06 11.54
C PHE A 16 -11.39 -18.18 12.32
N ASP A 17 -11.14 -19.31 12.95
CA ASP A 17 -10.05 -19.52 13.92
C ASP A 17 -8.64 -19.46 13.29
N ASN A 18 -8.54 -19.40 11.96
CA ASN A 18 -7.25 -19.49 11.23
C ASN A 18 -6.83 -18.21 10.50
N TYR A 19 -7.54 -17.10 10.63
CA TYR A 19 -7.17 -15.86 9.97
C TYR A 19 -6.51 -14.90 10.95
N ARG A 20 -5.38 -14.33 10.53
CA ARG A 20 -4.70 -13.24 11.23
C ARG A 20 -4.62 -12.05 10.33
N ILE A 21 -5.01 -10.91 10.85
CA ILE A 21 -4.89 -9.60 10.21
C ILE A 21 -3.79 -8.85 10.96
N TYR A 22 -2.85 -8.31 10.22
CA TYR A 22 -1.83 -7.40 10.75
C TYR A 22 -2.11 -6.01 10.19
N THR A 23 -1.97 -4.99 11.00
CA THR A 23 -2.11 -3.61 10.57
C THR A 23 -1.00 -2.77 11.16
N ILE A 24 -0.53 -1.81 10.36
CA ILE A 24 0.35 -0.73 10.79
C ILE A 24 -0.30 0.60 10.42
N SER A 25 -0.25 1.53 11.31
CA SER A 25 -0.63 2.92 11.08
C SER A 25 0.16 3.81 12.03
N LEU A 26 0.15 5.12 11.77
CA LEU A 26 0.77 6.09 12.67
C LEU A 26 0.22 5.95 14.09
N ASN A 27 1.07 6.11 15.07
CA ASN A 27 0.72 5.97 16.47
C ASN A 27 0.09 7.28 17.02
N LYS A 28 -1.23 7.27 17.18
CA LYS A 28 -2.00 8.43 17.67
C LYS A 28 -1.62 8.89 19.09
N ASP A 29 -0.96 8.05 19.86
CA ASP A 29 -0.54 8.38 21.23
C ASP A 29 0.74 9.23 21.25
N LEU A 30 1.41 9.38 20.09
CA LEU A 30 2.55 10.26 19.94
C LEU A 30 2.10 11.72 19.68
N PRO A 31 2.74 12.70 20.32
CA PRO A 31 2.34 14.12 20.21
C PRO A 31 2.26 14.65 18.77
N GLN A 32 3.20 14.23 17.91
CA GLN A 32 3.25 14.67 16.50
C GLN A 32 2.07 14.17 15.66
N TYR A 33 1.40 13.08 16.07
CA TYR A 33 0.28 12.49 15.33
C TYR A 33 -1.08 12.68 16.00
N LYS A 34 -1.13 13.38 17.12
CA LYS A 34 -2.35 13.58 17.92
C LYS A 34 -3.51 14.20 17.13
N ASN A 35 -3.20 15.07 16.19
CA ASN A 35 -4.20 15.81 15.40
C ASN A 35 -4.59 15.08 14.09
N TYR A 36 -3.99 13.93 13.81
CA TYR A 36 -4.33 13.12 12.62
C TYR A 36 -5.62 12.33 12.88
N ASN A 37 -6.47 12.26 11.86
CA ASN A 37 -7.67 11.42 11.91
C ASN A 37 -7.28 9.96 11.63
N LEU A 38 -6.70 9.31 12.64
CA LEU A 38 -6.20 7.95 12.52
C LEU A 38 -7.28 6.92 12.86
N PRO A 39 -7.21 5.71 12.27
CA PRO A 39 -8.20 4.67 12.48
C PRO A 39 -8.26 4.23 13.95
N SER A 40 -9.47 3.98 14.44
CA SER A 40 -9.71 3.34 15.72
C SER A 40 -10.13 1.89 15.51
N TYR A 41 -9.53 0.99 16.26
CA TYR A 41 -9.81 -0.45 16.15
C TYR A 41 -10.73 -0.93 17.25
N ASN A 42 -11.69 -1.79 16.90
CA ASN A 42 -12.61 -2.39 17.86
C ASN A 42 -11.82 -3.29 18.83
N LYS A 43 -11.89 -3.00 20.13
CA LYS A 43 -11.17 -3.72 21.18
C LYS A 43 -11.49 -5.22 21.22
N ASN A 44 -12.69 -5.63 20.77
CA ASN A 44 -13.10 -7.03 20.78
C ASN A 44 -12.40 -7.89 19.71
N ILE A 45 -11.80 -7.27 18.69
CA ILE A 45 -11.07 -7.98 17.61
C ILE A 45 -9.56 -7.88 17.77
N ILE A 46 -9.06 -6.90 18.55
CA ILE A 46 -7.62 -6.75 18.84
C ILE A 46 -7.16 -8.00 19.61
N ASN A 47 -5.99 -8.51 19.25
CA ASN A 47 -5.36 -9.73 19.78
C ASN A 47 -6.10 -11.04 19.48
N LYS A 48 -7.39 -11.02 19.12
CA LYS A 48 -8.12 -12.22 18.72
C LYS A 48 -7.87 -12.54 17.23
N PHE A 49 -8.07 -11.57 16.36
CA PHE A 49 -7.89 -11.70 14.92
C PHE A 49 -6.97 -10.63 14.33
N LEU A 50 -6.88 -9.48 14.98
CA LEU A 50 -6.16 -8.31 14.56
C LEU A 50 -4.95 -8.07 15.45
N SER A 51 -3.77 -8.01 14.84
CA SER A 51 -2.53 -7.57 15.47
C SER A 51 -2.21 -6.16 14.97
N VAL A 52 -2.32 -5.19 15.87
CA VAL A 52 -1.93 -3.80 15.58
C VAL A 52 -0.47 -3.64 15.94
N THR A 53 0.32 -3.07 15.03
CA THR A 53 1.71 -2.71 15.30
C THR A 53 1.98 -1.27 14.91
N TYR A 54 2.90 -0.65 15.62
CA TYR A 54 3.44 0.67 15.31
C TYR A 54 4.89 0.60 14.81
N GLY A 55 5.33 -0.59 14.39
CA GLY A 55 6.68 -0.81 13.90
C GLY A 55 7.72 -0.95 15.02
N LYS A 56 9.00 -0.93 14.63
CA LYS A 56 10.14 -1.10 15.55
C LYS A 56 10.35 0.12 16.44
N ASP A 57 10.14 1.31 15.89
CA ASP A 57 10.31 2.59 16.60
C ASP A 57 9.02 3.14 17.24
N TYR A 58 7.94 2.38 17.18
CA TYR A 58 6.62 2.73 17.70
C TYR A 58 5.96 3.96 17.06
N THR A 59 6.46 4.46 15.93
CA THR A 59 5.83 5.57 15.19
C THR A 59 4.70 5.13 14.29
N GLY A 60 4.80 3.91 13.75
CA GLY A 60 3.91 3.40 12.71
C GLY A 60 4.20 3.99 11.32
N ASP A 61 5.27 4.76 11.17
CA ASP A 61 5.65 5.40 9.92
C ASP A 61 6.34 4.38 9.00
N ILE A 62 5.72 4.08 7.86
CA ILE A 62 6.27 3.16 6.85
C ILE A 62 7.37 3.80 6.00
N ASN A 63 7.65 5.10 6.16
CA ASN A 63 8.85 5.70 5.59
C ASN A 63 10.13 5.14 6.25
N ASN A 64 10.02 4.60 7.46
CA ASN A 64 11.09 3.87 8.10
C ASN A 64 11.03 2.38 7.73
N ILE A 65 11.98 1.91 6.92
CA ILE A 65 12.08 0.51 6.46
C ILE A 65 12.15 -0.51 7.62
N ASP A 66 12.69 -0.11 8.77
CA ASP A 66 12.75 -0.95 9.95
C ASP A 66 11.35 -1.30 10.50
N ASN A 67 10.38 -0.40 10.33
CA ASN A 67 8.99 -0.66 10.69
C ASN A 67 8.35 -1.71 9.79
N ILE A 68 8.67 -1.70 8.49
CA ILE A 68 8.23 -2.72 7.53
C ILE A 68 8.87 -4.07 7.88
N ASN A 69 10.17 -4.10 8.14
CA ASN A 69 10.89 -5.30 8.53
C ASN A 69 10.36 -5.87 9.86
N HIS A 70 9.93 -5.01 10.78
CA HIS A 70 9.30 -5.44 12.03
C HIS A 70 8.03 -6.25 11.76
N ILE A 71 7.15 -5.83 10.82
CA ILE A 71 5.95 -6.61 10.46
C ILE A 71 6.35 -7.98 9.94
N LYS A 72 7.34 -8.06 9.06
CA LYS A 72 7.86 -9.33 8.53
C LYS A 72 8.28 -10.28 9.65
N ASN A 73 8.97 -9.73 10.66
CA ASN A 73 9.50 -10.51 11.79
C ASN A 73 8.40 -11.00 12.74
N ILE A 74 7.39 -10.18 13.05
CA ILE A 74 6.29 -10.57 13.95
C ILE A 74 5.31 -11.51 13.27
N ALA A 75 5.04 -11.34 11.98
CA ALA A 75 4.12 -12.20 11.24
C ALA A 75 4.72 -13.58 10.94
N LYS A 76 6.05 -13.66 10.72
CA LYS A 76 6.78 -14.88 10.33
C LYS A 76 6.21 -15.58 9.09
N LYS A 77 5.37 -14.88 8.32
CA LYS A 77 4.66 -15.39 7.14
C LYS A 77 4.49 -14.25 6.14
N GLN A 78 4.40 -14.60 4.87
CA GLN A 78 3.97 -13.69 3.82
C GLN A 78 2.45 -13.61 3.77
N PHE A 79 1.92 -12.48 3.31
CA PHE A 79 0.50 -12.21 3.27
C PHE A 79 -0.12 -12.52 1.90
N TYR A 80 -1.29 -13.15 1.93
CA TYR A 80 -2.05 -13.43 0.72
C TYR A 80 -2.76 -12.18 0.19
N LEU A 81 -3.32 -11.36 1.06
CA LEU A 81 -3.95 -10.09 0.72
C LEU A 81 -3.28 -8.98 1.52
N ILE A 82 -2.86 -7.93 0.81
CA ILE A 82 -2.37 -6.70 1.39
C ILE A 82 -3.26 -5.56 0.89
N THR A 83 -3.62 -4.64 1.77
CA THR A 83 -4.34 -3.42 1.42
C THR A 83 -3.59 -2.22 1.95
N ALA A 84 -3.49 -1.19 1.15
CA ALA A 84 -2.90 0.09 1.51
C ALA A 84 -3.88 1.22 1.18
N ASP A 85 -4.27 1.95 2.20
CA ASP A 85 -5.26 3.03 2.15
C ASP A 85 -4.75 4.25 2.91
N GLY A 86 -3.43 4.45 2.92
CA GLY A 86 -2.78 5.57 3.56
C GLY A 86 -3.18 6.89 2.95
N GLY A 87 -3.11 7.95 3.74
CA GLY A 87 -3.40 9.30 3.31
C GLY A 87 -3.23 10.28 4.46
N PHE A 88 -3.03 11.51 4.12
CA PHE A 88 -2.97 12.64 5.05
C PHE A 88 -3.72 13.83 4.45
N ASP A 89 -3.99 14.81 5.28
CA ASP A 89 -4.65 16.05 4.85
C ASP A 89 -3.60 16.97 4.21
N GLU A 90 -3.80 17.28 2.93
CA GLU A 90 -2.94 18.18 2.16
C GLU A 90 -3.24 19.66 2.44
N GLY A 91 -4.17 19.96 3.34
CA GLY A 91 -4.66 21.30 3.59
C GLY A 91 -5.36 21.88 2.35
N ASN A 92 -4.87 23.00 1.83
CA ASN A 92 -5.45 23.69 0.66
C ASN A 92 -4.72 23.35 -0.66
N ASP A 93 -3.73 22.45 -0.65
CA ASP A 93 -2.90 22.16 -1.83
C ASP A 93 -3.41 20.94 -2.61
N PHE A 94 -4.64 21.01 -3.07
CA PHE A 94 -5.26 19.94 -3.84
C PHE A 94 -4.60 19.69 -5.21
N ASN A 95 -3.94 20.69 -5.79
CA ASN A 95 -3.33 20.58 -7.11
C ASN A 95 -2.04 19.73 -7.09
N HIS A 96 -1.37 19.62 -5.97
CA HIS A 96 -0.13 18.83 -5.83
C HIS A 96 -0.33 17.53 -5.06
N LYS A 97 -1.57 17.11 -4.87
CA LYS A 97 -1.94 15.91 -4.10
C LYS A 97 -1.17 14.66 -4.54
N GLU A 98 -1.03 14.44 -5.83
CA GLU A 98 -0.29 13.31 -6.40
C GLU A 98 1.18 13.31 -5.95
N GLN A 99 1.84 14.48 -6.01
CA GLN A 99 3.23 14.63 -5.61
C GLN A 99 3.44 14.50 -4.10
N LEU A 100 2.53 15.09 -3.31
CA LEU A 100 2.59 15.03 -1.85
C LEU A 100 2.45 13.60 -1.33
N HIS A 101 1.59 12.78 -1.95
CA HIS A 101 1.38 11.39 -1.55
C HIS A 101 2.42 10.41 -2.14
N TYR A 102 3.29 10.85 -3.06
CA TYR A 102 4.20 9.96 -3.77
C TYR A 102 5.06 9.11 -2.84
N GLN A 103 5.68 9.71 -1.82
CA GLN A 103 6.53 9.00 -0.86
C GLN A 103 5.75 7.92 -0.10
N LEU A 104 4.53 8.23 0.34
CA LEU A 104 3.67 7.28 1.02
C LEU A 104 3.32 6.10 0.11
N ILE A 105 2.84 6.38 -1.11
CA ILE A 105 2.47 5.36 -2.10
C ILE A 105 3.68 4.48 -2.45
N LEU A 106 4.87 5.07 -2.65
CA LEU A 106 6.10 4.33 -2.89
C LEU A 106 6.40 3.34 -1.75
N ASN A 107 6.27 3.78 -0.50
CA ASN A 107 6.54 2.92 0.66
C ASN A 107 5.44 1.88 0.91
N GLU A 108 4.20 2.16 0.54
CA GLU A 108 3.11 1.17 0.51
C GLU A 108 3.40 0.06 -0.52
N ILE A 109 3.93 0.41 -1.70
CA ILE A 109 4.35 -0.55 -2.73
C ILE A 109 5.55 -1.36 -2.24
N ILE A 110 6.57 -0.73 -1.66
CA ILE A 110 7.72 -1.43 -1.06
C ILE A 110 7.24 -2.42 0.00
N THR A 111 6.32 -1.98 0.86
CA THR A 111 5.73 -2.82 1.91
C THR A 111 5.02 -4.04 1.29
N ALA A 112 4.21 -3.81 0.27
CA ALA A 112 3.50 -4.88 -0.41
C ALA A 112 4.47 -5.88 -1.04
N ILE A 113 5.43 -5.43 -1.84
CA ILE A 113 6.41 -6.31 -2.48
C ILE A 113 7.23 -7.08 -1.43
N THR A 114 7.59 -6.44 -0.30
CA THR A 114 8.36 -7.07 0.79
C THR A 114 7.58 -8.20 1.46
N LEU A 115 6.28 -8.02 1.66
CA LEU A 115 5.46 -8.90 2.50
C LEU A 115 4.55 -9.85 1.70
N GLN A 116 4.41 -9.65 0.38
CA GLN A 116 3.47 -10.39 -0.45
C GLN A 116 3.87 -11.85 -0.62
N LYS A 117 2.91 -12.75 -0.44
CA LYS A 117 3.01 -14.16 -0.81
C LYS A 117 2.85 -14.33 -2.32
N SER A 118 3.54 -15.32 -2.91
CA SER A 118 3.29 -15.75 -4.29
C SER A 118 1.80 -16.05 -4.51
N ASN A 119 1.26 -15.65 -5.65
CA ASN A 119 -0.17 -15.67 -6.00
C ASN A 119 -1.07 -14.85 -5.05
N GLY A 120 -0.49 -13.98 -4.24
CA GLY A 120 -1.23 -13.05 -3.39
C GLY A 120 -1.72 -11.82 -4.16
N HIS A 121 -2.47 -10.96 -3.47
CA HIS A 121 -3.14 -9.81 -4.07
C HIS A 121 -2.84 -8.54 -3.27
N PHE A 122 -2.79 -7.41 -3.97
CA PHE A 122 -2.57 -6.11 -3.38
C PHE A 122 -3.65 -5.12 -3.84
N ILE A 123 -4.15 -4.32 -2.93
CA ILE A 123 -5.08 -3.23 -3.22
C ILE A 123 -4.46 -1.95 -2.69
N LEU A 124 -4.24 -1.00 -3.58
CA LEU A 124 -3.60 0.28 -3.28
C LEU A 124 -4.55 1.43 -3.61
N LYS A 125 -4.77 2.33 -2.66
CA LYS A 125 -5.41 3.60 -2.95
C LYS A 125 -4.42 4.53 -3.65
N MET A 126 -4.85 5.12 -4.75
CA MET A 126 -4.15 6.21 -5.44
C MET A 126 -5.12 7.35 -5.73
N PHE A 127 -4.56 8.50 -5.99
CA PHE A 127 -5.32 9.67 -6.44
C PHE A 127 -5.14 9.88 -7.95
N ASP A 128 -4.73 11.06 -8.37
CA ASP A 128 -4.41 11.32 -9.76
C ASP A 128 -3.18 10.52 -10.19
N ILE A 129 -3.10 10.22 -11.49
CA ILE A 129 -2.01 9.49 -12.13
C ILE A 129 -1.69 10.29 -13.40
N LEU A 130 -1.19 11.51 -13.20
CA LEU A 130 -0.92 12.46 -14.27
C LEU A 130 0.58 12.64 -14.51
N THR A 131 1.40 12.31 -13.52
CA THR A 131 2.84 12.48 -13.58
C THR A 131 3.52 11.19 -14.06
N GLU A 132 4.64 11.35 -14.78
CA GLU A 132 5.48 10.25 -15.21
C GLU A 132 5.92 9.37 -14.02
N THR A 133 6.19 9.98 -12.87
CA THR A 133 6.59 9.27 -11.65
C THR A 133 5.52 8.32 -11.15
N SER A 134 4.26 8.71 -11.15
CA SER A 134 3.13 7.86 -10.78
C SER A 134 2.89 6.73 -11.77
N VAL A 135 3.04 7.01 -13.07
CA VAL A 135 2.97 5.99 -14.12
C VAL A 135 4.08 4.94 -13.94
N HIS A 136 5.29 5.35 -13.55
CA HIS A 136 6.37 4.42 -13.21
C HIS A 136 6.02 3.50 -12.04
N LEU A 137 5.38 4.00 -10.99
CA LEU A 137 4.93 3.17 -9.88
C LEU A 137 3.89 2.12 -10.33
N LEU A 138 2.94 2.50 -11.18
CA LEU A 138 1.99 1.56 -11.77
C LEU A 138 2.69 0.50 -12.62
N TYR A 139 3.65 0.91 -13.44
CA TYR A 139 4.41 -0.03 -14.26
C TYR A 139 5.20 -1.03 -13.40
N MET A 140 5.75 -0.60 -12.26
CA MET A 140 6.40 -1.51 -11.31
C MET A 140 5.41 -2.55 -10.76
N LEU A 141 4.18 -2.16 -10.48
CA LEU A 141 3.14 -3.11 -10.07
C LEU A 141 2.79 -4.08 -11.19
N PHE A 142 2.69 -3.58 -12.43
CA PHE A 142 2.47 -4.42 -13.61
C PHE A 142 3.58 -5.47 -13.82
N LEU A 143 4.84 -5.14 -13.51
CA LEU A 143 5.94 -6.09 -13.57
C LEU A 143 5.91 -7.15 -12.45
N CYS A 144 5.23 -6.88 -11.34
CA CYS A 144 5.18 -7.74 -10.16
C CYS A 144 3.94 -8.62 -10.09
N TYR A 145 2.84 -8.24 -10.75
CA TYR A 145 1.56 -8.92 -10.67
C TYR A 145 1.07 -9.31 -12.06
N LYS A 146 0.39 -10.45 -12.14
CA LYS A 146 -0.15 -10.94 -13.40
C LYS A 146 -1.24 -10.03 -13.98
N ASP A 147 -2.11 -9.52 -13.13
CA ASP A 147 -3.20 -8.65 -13.53
C ASP A 147 -3.21 -7.38 -12.67
N VAL A 148 -3.30 -6.22 -13.31
CA VAL A 148 -3.41 -4.92 -12.64
C VAL A 148 -4.59 -4.16 -13.22
N TYR A 149 -5.50 -3.70 -12.36
CA TYR A 149 -6.70 -2.96 -12.74
C TYR A 149 -6.76 -1.64 -11.98
N ILE A 150 -7.26 -0.60 -12.64
CA ILE A 150 -7.62 0.66 -11.99
C ILE A 150 -9.14 0.69 -11.83
N TYR A 151 -9.61 0.86 -10.60
CA TYR A 151 -11.01 0.82 -10.26
C TYR A 151 -11.44 2.07 -9.49
N LYS A 152 -12.54 2.70 -9.93
CA LYS A 152 -13.22 3.79 -9.22
C LYS A 152 -14.47 3.22 -8.56
N PRO A 153 -14.53 3.12 -7.21
CA PRO A 153 -15.73 2.62 -6.54
C PRO A 153 -16.95 3.52 -6.79
N LYS A 154 -18.10 2.93 -7.01
CA LYS A 154 -19.38 3.67 -7.17
C LYS A 154 -19.74 4.48 -5.92
N THR A 155 -19.25 4.07 -4.75
CA THR A 155 -19.45 4.76 -3.47
C THR A 155 -18.50 5.95 -3.27
N SER A 156 -17.44 6.06 -4.05
CA SER A 156 -16.55 7.22 -4.02
C SER A 156 -17.21 8.40 -4.74
N ARG A 157 -17.05 9.61 -4.18
CA ARG A 157 -17.60 10.82 -4.80
C ARG A 157 -17.06 11.01 -6.21
N PRO A 158 -17.90 11.30 -7.23
CA PRO A 158 -17.45 11.46 -8.62
C PRO A 158 -16.36 12.52 -8.80
N THR A 159 -16.41 13.59 -8.01
CA THR A 159 -15.47 14.71 -8.06
C THR A 159 -14.14 14.44 -7.35
N ASN A 160 -14.03 13.33 -6.63
CA ASN A 160 -12.79 12.93 -5.97
C ASN A 160 -11.93 12.12 -6.94
N SER A 161 -10.64 12.42 -7.03
CA SER A 161 -9.69 11.68 -7.89
C SER A 161 -9.32 10.28 -7.35
N GLU A 162 -9.72 9.93 -6.14
CA GLU A 162 -9.46 8.65 -5.48
C GLU A 162 -9.82 7.44 -6.38
N LYS A 163 -8.88 6.55 -6.56
CA LYS A 163 -8.98 5.30 -7.31
C LYS A 163 -8.29 4.19 -6.53
N TYR A 164 -8.60 2.96 -6.87
CA TYR A 164 -7.93 1.78 -6.31
C TYR A 164 -7.22 1.02 -7.42
N VAL A 165 -5.95 0.76 -7.23
CA VAL A 165 -5.17 -0.15 -8.08
C VAL A 165 -5.29 -1.54 -7.47
N ILE A 166 -5.87 -2.47 -8.23
CA ILE A 166 -6.12 -3.85 -7.81
C ILE A 166 -5.13 -4.75 -8.53
N CYS A 167 -4.16 -5.25 -7.80
CA CYS A 167 -3.11 -6.13 -8.30
C CYS A 167 -3.41 -7.58 -7.88
N LYS A 168 -3.45 -8.50 -8.84
CA LYS A 168 -3.80 -9.90 -8.60
C LYS A 168 -2.68 -10.81 -9.04
N ASN A 169 -2.48 -11.88 -8.26
CA ASN A 169 -1.53 -12.92 -8.53
C ASN A 169 -0.08 -12.39 -8.61
N PHE A 170 0.52 -12.14 -7.44
CA PHE A 170 1.92 -11.75 -7.34
C PHE A 170 2.81 -12.85 -7.93
N GLU A 171 3.49 -12.53 -9.02
CA GLU A 171 4.17 -13.52 -9.87
C GLU A 171 5.57 -13.03 -10.27
N ILE A 172 6.43 -12.92 -9.29
CA ILE A 172 7.81 -12.48 -9.46
C ILE A 172 8.73 -13.46 -8.74
N ASP A 173 9.84 -13.85 -9.38
CA ASP A 173 10.88 -14.64 -8.76
C ASP A 173 11.68 -13.84 -7.71
N ASP A 174 12.37 -14.55 -6.83
CA ASP A 174 13.09 -13.92 -5.72
C ASP A 174 14.25 -13.02 -6.18
N VAL A 175 14.88 -13.31 -7.32
CA VAL A 175 15.99 -12.51 -7.87
C VAL A 175 15.47 -11.14 -8.33
N ARG A 176 14.41 -11.15 -9.15
CA ARG A 176 13.74 -9.92 -9.61
C ARG A 176 13.15 -9.15 -8.46
N ARG A 177 12.52 -9.85 -7.51
CA ARG A 177 11.96 -9.23 -6.28
C ARG A 177 13.04 -8.49 -5.51
N HIS A 178 14.18 -9.11 -5.29
CA HIS A 178 15.30 -8.48 -4.58
C HIS A 178 15.82 -7.25 -5.33
N PHE A 179 16.01 -7.38 -6.64
CA PHE A 179 16.45 -6.26 -7.49
C PHE A 179 15.46 -5.08 -7.43
N ILE A 180 14.18 -5.34 -7.65
CA ILE A 180 13.12 -4.30 -7.62
C ILE A 180 13.08 -3.62 -6.25
N LEU A 181 13.09 -4.39 -5.16
CA LEU A 181 13.09 -3.83 -3.81
C LEU A 181 14.30 -2.96 -3.55
N SER A 182 15.49 -3.37 -4.00
CA SER A 182 16.72 -2.59 -3.87
C SER A 182 16.59 -1.22 -4.56
N GLU A 183 16.05 -1.19 -5.78
CA GLU A 183 15.91 0.06 -6.53
C GLU A 183 14.81 0.98 -5.94
N LEU A 184 13.68 0.41 -5.52
CA LEU A 184 12.61 1.16 -4.88
C LEU A 184 13.03 1.74 -3.52
N GLN A 185 13.82 1.01 -2.74
CA GLN A 185 14.34 1.48 -1.46
C GLN A 185 15.33 2.63 -1.63
N LYS A 186 16.26 2.53 -2.59
CA LYS A 186 17.16 3.64 -2.94
C LYS A 186 16.39 4.90 -3.35
N LEU A 187 15.34 4.70 -4.16
CA LEU A 187 14.47 5.81 -4.55
C LEU A 187 13.77 6.42 -3.33
N SER A 188 13.21 5.58 -2.45
CA SER A 188 12.54 6.05 -1.23
C SER A 188 13.47 6.88 -0.34
N GLU A 189 14.71 6.45 -0.14
CA GLU A 189 15.71 7.19 0.60
C GLU A 189 16.03 8.53 -0.09
N THR A 190 16.18 8.53 -1.41
CA THR A 190 16.47 9.74 -2.19
C THR A 190 15.33 10.75 -2.07
N VAL A 191 14.08 10.28 -2.20
CA VAL A 191 12.88 11.13 -2.07
C VAL A 191 12.76 11.67 -0.65
N TYR A 192 12.95 10.83 0.35
CA TYR A 192 12.86 11.22 1.76
C TYR A 192 13.86 12.34 2.14
N HIS A 193 15.06 12.28 1.59
CA HIS A 193 16.09 13.29 1.83
C HIS A 193 15.99 14.51 0.90
N SER A 194 15.19 14.44 -0.15
CA SER A 194 14.94 15.59 -1.01
C SER A 194 14.08 16.61 -0.26
N LYS A 195 14.52 17.85 -0.25
CA LYS A 195 13.72 18.96 0.31
C LYS A 195 12.69 19.49 -0.71
N SER A 196 12.59 18.87 -1.88
CA SER A 196 11.71 19.30 -2.95
C SER A 196 10.34 18.63 -2.81
N ASN A 197 9.28 19.41 -2.91
CA ASN A 197 7.91 18.91 -3.02
C ASN A 197 7.61 18.36 -4.43
N PHE A 198 8.53 18.53 -5.39
CA PHE A 198 8.39 18.05 -6.75
C PHE A 198 9.35 16.89 -7.00
N ILE A 199 8.80 15.75 -7.35
CA ILE A 199 9.53 14.51 -7.58
C ILE A 199 9.63 14.29 -9.08
N SER A 200 10.87 14.22 -9.58
CA SER A 200 11.17 14.02 -10.99
C SER A 200 12.06 12.80 -11.27
N PHE A 201 12.07 11.84 -10.34
CA PHE A 201 12.91 10.65 -10.50
C PHE A 201 12.27 9.64 -11.44
N ARG A 202 13.09 9.07 -12.31
CA ARG A 202 12.70 7.99 -13.21
C ARG A 202 13.23 6.66 -12.68
N LEU A 203 12.31 5.74 -12.40
CA LEU A 203 12.64 4.36 -12.04
C LEU A 203 13.14 3.55 -13.23
N ILE A 204 12.64 3.87 -14.42
CA ILE A 204 12.91 3.16 -15.65
C ILE A 204 13.18 4.19 -16.76
N LYS A 205 14.15 3.92 -17.62
CA LYS A 205 14.49 4.86 -18.72
C LYS A 205 13.35 5.08 -19.70
N THR A 206 12.63 4.00 -20.01
CA THR A 206 11.49 4.01 -20.93
C THR A 206 10.45 3.01 -20.49
N ILE A 207 9.20 3.44 -20.40
CA ILE A 207 8.05 2.56 -20.29
C ILE A 207 7.67 2.15 -21.73
N PRO A 208 7.35 0.88 -21.99
CA PRO A 208 6.88 0.47 -23.31
C PRO A 208 5.63 1.22 -23.75
N ASP A 209 5.54 1.59 -25.01
CA ASP A 209 4.41 2.36 -25.57
C ASP A 209 3.05 1.65 -25.44
N ILE A 210 3.07 0.34 -25.20
CA ILE A 210 1.87 -0.49 -24.99
C ILE A 210 1.34 -0.47 -23.55
N PHE A 211 2.05 0.15 -22.63
CA PHE A 211 1.60 0.35 -21.24
C PHE A 211 0.82 1.65 -21.13
#